data_842140747023b343ae8a25bef15ef285
#
_entry.id   842140747023b343ae8a25bef15ef285
#
_cell.length_a   1.000
_cell.length_b   1.000
_cell.length_c   1.000
_cell.angle_alpha   90.00
_cell.angle_beta   90.00
_cell.angle_gamma   90.00
#
_symmetry.space_group_name_H-M   'P 1'
#
loop_
_entity.id
_entity.type
_entity.pdbx_description
1 polymer ?
#
loop_
_entity_poly.entity_id
_entity_poly.type
_entity_poly.pdbx_seq_one_letter_code
_entity_poly.pdbx_strand_id
1 'polypeptide(L)'
;MSGEEVTFSSEGCGIAGTFTETADPVAAALLITGSGRVDRDSDARLPGGLKLRTGITRAIAEALAVAGVPSLRYDKRGAGRSGGDYWTTGMDQRLADARAGLDWLAARAGGVPLLAIGHSEGTFHAAQLAADGAVAGAALLSGSAQTGGKILGWQTRQLATRLPASARLILRLMRTDAVQAQRKNQDRIMASSADVMRIQGQRVNARWFRDFIRYDPAPVLARITVPVLAITGGQDVQVPPQDVDAIGALVKGPFEGHIVGDLSHLMRPDPDSAGPRGYRRSVRQPVSPEVLALITGWVASHWGHRATARGAGAVDEAGR
;
A
#
# COMPACT_ATOMS: atom_id res chain seq x y z
N MET A 1 -1.94 6.13 20.89
CA MET A 1 -0.68 6.91 20.98
C MET A 1 -0.76 8.06 19.97
N SER A 2 -0.44 9.31 20.39
CA SER A 2 -0.35 10.45 19.47
C SER A 2 1.00 10.39 18.77
N GLY A 3 1.02 10.48 17.43
CA GLY A 3 2.26 10.59 16.69
C GLY A 3 2.70 12.06 16.55
N GLU A 4 3.99 12.28 16.31
CA GLU A 4 4.58 13.57 15.98
C GLU A 4 4.22 13.95 14.53
N GLU A 5 3.68 15.15 14.32
CA GLU A 5 3.47 15.71 12.99
C GLU A 5 4.82 16.14 12.41
N VAL A 6 5.14 15.65 11.22
CA VAL A 6 6.43 15.88 10.58
C VAL A 6 6.25 16.36 9.13
N THR A 7 7.31 16.98 8.60
CA THR A 7 7.39 17.33 7.18
C THR A 7 8.80 17.03 6.68
N PHE A 8 8.90 16.38 5.52
CA PHE A 8 10.18 16.16 4.83
C PHE A 8 10.09 16.64 3.38
N SER A 9 11.21 16.88 2.75
CA SER A 9 11.27 17.35 1.36
C SER A 9 11.49 16.20 0.40
N SER A 10 10.72 16.17 -0.69
CA SER A 10 10.90 15.26 -1.83
C SER A 10 10.82 16.07 -3.12
N GLU A 11 11.93 16.14 -3.86
CA GLU A 11 12.05 16.91 -5.11
C GLU A 11 11.50 18.36 -4.98
N GLY A 12 11.82 19.04 -3.88
CA GLY A 12 11.35 20.39 -3.60
C GLY A 12 9.89 20.48 -3.13
N CYS A 13 9.19 19.36 -2.99
CA CYS A 13 7.83 19.30 -2.47
C CYS A 13 7.84 18.95 -0.98
N GLY A 14 7.14 19.73 -0.14
CA GLY A 14 6.95 19.40 1.27
C GLY A 14 5.93 18.26 1.43
N ILE A 15 6.37 17.14 1.99
CA ILE A 15 5.55 15.96 2.26
C ILE A 15 5.26 15.89 3.76
N ALA A 16 3.99 15.98 4.12
CA ALA A 16 3.52 15.91 5.51
C ALA A 16 3.34 14.46 5.94
N GLY A 17 3.77 14.15 7.16
CA GLY A 17 3.68 12.81 7.73
C GLY A 17 3.31 12.83 9.21
N THR A 18 3.18 11.65 9.77
CA THR A 18 3.10 11.40 11.21
C THR A 18 4.10 10.31 11.56
N PHE A 19 5.00 10.62 12.45
CA PHE A 19 5.96 9.68 13.03
C PHE A 19 5.42 9.18 14.36
N THR A 20 5.37 7.86 14.53
CA THR A 20 5.01 7.21 15.79
C THR A 20 6.29 6.65 16.39
N GLU A 21 6.74 7.24 17.49
CA GLU A 21 7.95 6.86 18.19
C GLU A 21 7.70 5.70 19.16
N THR A 22 8.72 4.89 19.43
CA THR A 22 8.71 3.82 20.44
C THR A 22 10.06 3.80 21.16
N ALA A 23 10.07 3.32 22.41
CA ALA A 23 11.31 3.04 23.12
C ALA A 23 11.97 1.75 22.60
N ASP A 24 13.30 1.70 22.62
CA ASP A 24 14.13 0.52 22.30
C ASP A 24 13.71 -0.21 21.01
N PRO A 25 13.73 0.47 19.85
CA PRO A 25 13.20 -0.10 18.63
C PRO A 25 14.03 -1.30 18.14
N VAL A 26 13.34 -2.34 17.66
CA VAL A 26 13.96 -3.53 17.03
C VAL A 26 14.09 -3.37 15.52
N ALA A 27 13.21 -2.57 14.90
CA ALA A 27 13.17 -2.18 13.50
C ALA A 27 12.40 -0.86 13.40
N ALA A 28 12.38 -0.20 12.24
CA ALA A 28 11.54 0.96 11.96
C ALA A 28 10.84 0.81 10.60
N ALA A 29 9.57 1.23 10.49
CA ALA A 29 8.74 0.95 9.32
C ALA A 29 8.26 2.21 8.60
N LEU A 30 8.44 2.26 7.26
CA LEU A 30 7.76 3.20 6.38
C LEU A 30 6.44 2.59 5.91
N LEU A 31 5.31 3.28 6.13
CA LEU A 31 3.98 2.84 5.71
C LEU A 31 3.55 3.59 4.45
N ILE A 32 3.26 2.84 3.38
CA ILE A 32 2.98 3.38 2.05
C ILE A 32 1.54 3.03 1.64
N THR A 33 0.73 4.08 1.41
CA THR A 33 -0.70 3.94 1.13
C THR A 33 -1.00 3.46 -0.29
N GLY A 34 -2.21 2.94 -0.50
CA GLY A 34 -2.74 2.48 -1.79
C GLY A 34 -3.04 3.60 -2.78
N SER A 35 -3.59 3.25 -3.95
CA SER A 35 -3.94 4.19 -5.02
C SER A 35 -5.03 5.19 -4.61
N GLY A 36 -5.16 6.26 -5.41
CA GLY A 36 -6.15 7.30 -5.16
C GLY A 36 -5.59 8.49 -4.37
N ARG A 37 -6.46 9.49 -4.19
CA ARG A 37 -6.15 10.68 -3.38
C ARG A 37 -6.44 10.37 -1.91
N VAL A 38 -5.51 9.65 -1.30
CA VAL A 38 -5.59 9.19 0.09
C VAL A 38 -4.56 9.92 0.95
N ASP A 39 -4.91 10.12 2.22
CA ASP A 39 -3.99 10.67 3.21
C ASP A 39 -3.15 9.56 3.89
N ARG A 40 -2.32 9.96 4.84
CA ARG A 40 -1.39 9.09 5.58
C ARG A 40 -2.05 7.96 6.37
N ASP A 41 -3.35 8.09 6.65
CA ASP A 41 -4.13 7.09 7.37
C ASP A 41 -4.85 6.12 6.41
N SER A 42 -4.61 6.26 5.09
CA SER A 42 -5.32 5.59 3.99
C SER A 42 -6.78 6.06 3.84
N ASP A 43 -7.15 7.21 4.41
CA ASP A 43 -8.48 7.77 4.27
C ASP A 43 -8.63 8.45 2.91
N ALA A 44 -9.73 8.16 2.21
CA ALA A 44 -10.00 8.65 0.87
C ALA A 44 -11.08 9.75 0.85
N ARG A 45 -10.89 10.75 -0.02
CA ARG A 45 -11.96 11.67 -0.42
C ARG A 45 -12.58 11.18 -1.72
N LEU A 46 -13.84 10.76 -1.65
CA LEU A 46 -14.61 10.31 -2.79
C LEU A 46 -15.28 11.50 -3.51
N PRO A 47 -15.72 11.35 -4.78
CA PRO A 47 -16.55 12.35 -5.46
C PRO A 47 -17.76 12.77 -4.61
N GLY A 48 -18.13 14.06 -4.68
CA GLY A 48 -19.20 14.62 -3.84
C GLY A 48 -18.77 14.98 -2.41
N GLY A 49 -17.46 14.97 -2.11
CA GLY A 49 -16.94 15.38 -0.79
C GLY A 49 -17.06 14.31 0.30
N LEU A 50 -17.56 13.15 -0.02
CA LEU A 50 -17.69 12.03 0.91
C LEU A 50 -16.31 11.51 1.33
N LYS A 51 -16.13 11.24 2.62
CA LYS A 51 -14.93 10.62 3.16
C LYS A 51 -15.15 9.12 3.41
N LEU A 52 -14.23 8.29 2.91
CA LEU A 52 -14.11 6.89 3.26
C LEU A 52 -12.92 6.75 4.22
N ARG A 53 -13.21 6.59 5.50
CA ARG A 53 -12.20 6.49 6.57
C ARG A 53 -11.77 5.03 6.71
N THR A 54 -10.74 4.64 5.98
CA THR A 54 -10.24 3.27 6.06
C THR A 54 -9.30 3.04 7.23
N GLY A 55 -8.48 4.03 7.59
CA GLY A 55 -7.57 3.96 8.74
C GLY A 55 -6.58 2.80 8.68
N ILE A 56 -6.29 2.22 7.51
CA ILE A 56 -5.47 0.99 7.39
C ILE A 56 -4.06 1.23 7.91
N THR A 57 -3.38 2.24 7.38
CA THR A 57 -2.00 2.54 7.79
C THR A 57 -1.90 3.05 9.22
N ARG A 58 -2.95 3.72 9.73
CA ARG A 58 -3.02 4.09 11.14
C ARG A 58 -3.08 2.85 12.04
N ALA A 59 -3.96 1.90 11.74
CA ALA A 59 -4.09 0.67 12.53
C ALA A 59 -2.79 -0.15 12.53
N ILE A 60 -2.11 -0.21 11.38
CA ILE A 60 -0.80 -0.86 11.28
C ILE A 60 0.24 -0.12 12.14
N ALA A 61 0.29 1.21 12.09
CA ALA A 61 1.21 2.01 12.90
C ALA A 61 0.98 1.80 14.41
N GLU A 62 -0.29 1.73 14.83
CA GLU A 62 -0.67 1.48 16.22
C GLU A 62 -0.24 0.07 16.68
N ALA A 63 -0.44 -0.96 15.85
CA ALA A 63 -0.01 -2.33 16.13
C ALA A 63 1.52 -2.46 16.19
N LEU A 64 2.23 -1.83 15.26
CA LEU A 64 3.69 -1.78 15.23
C LEU A 64 4.25 -1.06 16.47
N ALA A 65 3.63 0.02 16.91
CA ALA A 65 4.06 0.74 18.09
C ALA A 65 3.95 -0.10 19.36
N VAL A 66 2.88 -0.92 19.49
CA VAL A 66 2.76 -1.90 20.59
C VAL A 66 3.86 -2.95 20.53
N ALA A 67 4.31 -3.31 19.31
CA ALA A 67 5.41 -4.25 19.09
C ALA A 67 6.82 -3.61 19.17
N GLY A 68 6.96 -2.34 19.61
CA GLY A 68 8.24 -1.65 19.72
C GLY A 68 8.84 -1.21 18.38
N VAL A 69 8.01 -1.01 17.34
CA VAL A 69 8.45 -0.61 16.00
C VAL A 69 7.95 0.79 15.68
N PRO A 70 8.80 1.82 15.73
CA PRO A 70 8.44 3.17 15.30
C PRO A 70 8.10 3.17 13.81
N SER A 71 7.20 4.06 13.40
CA SER A 71 6.78 4.10 12.01
C SER A 71 6.51 5.51 11.50
N LEU A 72 6.80 5.73 10.23
CA LEU A 72 6.42 6.92 9.47
C LEU A 72 5.30 6.55 8.48
N ARG A 73 4.20 7.30 8.52
CA ARG A 73 3.17 7.33 7.49
C ARG A 73 3.02 8.75 6.96
N TYR A 74 2.82 8.91 5.67
CA TYR A 74 2.83 10.22 5.02
C TYR A 74 1.67 10.41 4.05
N ASP A 75 1.24 11.66 3.88
CA ASP A 75 0.24 12.05 2.90
C ASP A 75 0.84 12.02 1.50
N LYS A 76 0.16 11.44 0.53
CA LYS A 76 0.58 11.51 -0.86
C LYS A 76 0.68 12.96 -1.35
N ARG A 77 1.56 13.21 -2.30
CA ARG A 77 1.70 14.50 -2.99
C ARG A 77 0.34 14.99 -3.50
N GLY A 78 -0.06 16.19 -3.12
CA GLY A 78 -1.37 16.79 -3.44
C GLY A 78 -2.57 16.19 -2.69
N ALA A 79 -2.32 15.41 -1.62
CA ALA A 79 -3.35 14.90 -0.72
C ALA A 79 -3.04 15.31 0.74
N GLY A 80 -4.02 15.17 1.63
CA GLY A 80 -3.86 15.51 3.04
C GLY A 80 -3.32 16.92 3.25
N ARG A 81 -2.14 17.02 3.88
CA ARG A 81 -1.39 18.26 4.15
C ARG A 81 -0.12 18.39 3.31
N SER A 82 0.18 17.41 2.46
CA SER A 82 1.33 17.45 1.54
C SER A 82 1.09 18.45 0.41
N GLY A 83 2.17 19.12 0.00
CA GLY A 83 2.20 19.99 -1.17
C GLY A 83 2.10 19.23 -2.49
N GLY A 84 2.25 19.97 -3.59
CA GLY A 84 2.20 19.44 -4.96
C GLY A 84 0.80 19.25 -5.52
N ASP A 85 0.70 18.64 -6.69
CA ASP A 85 -0.57 18.34 -7.36
C ASP A 85 -0.74 16.84 -7.61
N TYR A 86 -1.71 16.24 -6.95
CA TYR A 86 -2.08 14.84 -7.13
C TYR A 86 -2.36 14.47 -8.60
N TRP A 87 -2.92 15.39 -9.38
CA TRP A 87 -3.41 15.08 -10.71
C TRP A 87 -2.32 14.96 -11.77
N THR A 88 -1.14 15.51 -11.49
CA THR A 88 0.03 15.48 -12.38
C THR A 88 1.16 14.58 -11.86
N THR A 89 1.00 14.01 -10.66
CA THR A 89 2.01 13.15 -10.03
C THR A 89 1.96 11.73 -10.60
N GLY A 90 3.07 11.26 -11.18
CA GLY A 90 3.26 9.89 -11.68
C GLY A 90 3.74 8.90 -10.62
N MET A 91 3.96 7.64 -11.03
CA MET A 91 4.45 6.60 -10.11
C MET A 91 5.91 6.81 -9.70
N ASP A 92 6.74 7.34 -10.57
CA ASP A 92 8.14 7.71 -10.31
C ASP A 92 8.27 8.72 -9.17
N GLN A 93 7.45 9.77 -9.21
CA GLN A 93 7.43 10.78 -8.15
C GLN A 93 6.90 10.23 -6.82
N ARG A 94 5.94 9.31 -6.85
CA ARG A 94 5.47 8.62 -5.63
C ARG A 94 6.54 7.71 -5.03
N LEU A 95 7.35 7.08 -5.86
CA LEU A 95 8.51 6.33 -5.39
C LEU A 95 9.57 7.26 -4.81
N ALA A 96 9.81 8.44 -5.42
CA ALA A 96 10.71 9.45 -4.87
C ALA A 96 10.23 9.95 -3.50
N ASP A 97 8.91 10.15 -3.32
CA ASP A 97 8.34 10.51 -2.02
C ASP A 97 8.54 9.39 -0.97
N ALA A 98 8.40 8.12 -1.38
CA ALA A 98 8.66 6.99 -0.49
C ALA A 98 10.15 6.89 -0.09
N ARG A 99 11.09 7.11 -1.03
CA ARG A 99 12.52 7.18 -0.74
C ARG A 99 12.87 8.30 0.23
N ALA A 100 12.37 9.51 -0.02
CA ALA A 100 12.60 10.65 0.87
C ALA A 100 12.01 10.40 2.28
N GLY A 101 10.85 9.75 2.38
CA GLY A 101 10.28 9.32 3.65
C GLY A 101 11.13 8.26 4.36
N LEU A 102 11.70 7.32 3.60
CA LEU A 102 12.61 6.31 4.15
C LEU A 102 13.92 6.95 4.66
N ASP A 103 14.51 7.88 3.92
CA ASP A 103 15.71 8.61 4.31
C ASP A 103 15.47 9.43 5.60
N TRP A 104 14.30 10.10 5.67
CA TRP A 104 13.89 10.82 6.88
C TRP A 104 13.75 9.88 8.08
N LEU A 105 13.15 8.69 7.88
CA LEU A 105 12.99 7.66 8.91
C LEU A 105 14.36 7.11 9.35
N ALA A 106 15.26 6.85 8.41
CA ALA A 106 16.61 6.35 8.66
C ALA A 106 17.40 7.27 9.61
N ALA A 107 17.29 8.60 9.41
CA ALA A 107 17.94 9.58 10.25
C ALA A 107 17.46 9.57 11.72
N ARG A 108 16.27 9.03 11.99
CA ARG A 108 15.65 8.95 13.33
C ARG A 108 15.64 7.54 13.94
N ALA A 109 15.84 6.53 13.12
CA ALA A 109 15.69 5.13 13.52
C ALA A 109 16.86 4.56 14.34
N GLY A 110 17.90 5.36 14.64
CA GLY A 110 19.03 4.92 15.50
C GLY A 110 19.81 3.73 14.95
N GLY A 111 19.82 3.51 13.62
CA GLY A 111 20.57 2.44 12.96
C GLY A 111 19.90 1.05 13.03
N VAL A 112 18.63 0.96 13.45
CA VAL A 112 17.89 -0.29 13.38
C VAL A 112 17.46 -0.61 11.94
N PRO A 113 17.17 -1.89 11.62
CA PRO A 113 16.67 -2.29 10.30
C PRO A 113 15.43 -1.50 9.88
N LEU A 114 15.43 -1.02 8.63
CA LEU A 114 14.29 -0.32 8.04
C LEU A 114 13.40 -1.31 7.30
N LEU A 115 12.08 -1.14 7.41
CA LEU A 115 11.07 -1.95 6.75
C LEU A 115 10.19 -1.06 5.87
N ALA A 116 9.73 -1.59 4.74
CA ALA A 116 8.69 -0.95 3.93
C ALA A 116 7.41 -1.78 3.96
N ILE A 117 6.31 -1.20 4.39
CA ILE A 117 4.99 -1.85 4.43
C ILE A 117 4.07 -1.10 3.48
N GLY A 118 3.71 -1.73 2.37
CA GLY A 118 2.85 -1.16 1.34
C GLY A 118 1.47 -1.79 1.31
N HIS A 119 0.44 -0.99 1.05
CA HIS A 119 -0.90 -1.47 0.76
C HIS A 119 -1.28 -1.16 -0.68
N SER A 120 -1.82 -2.14 -1.43
CA SER A 120 -2.28 -1.98 -2.81
C SER A 120 -1.18 -1.40 -3.71
N GLU A 121 -1.36 -0.22 -4.33
CA GLU A 121 -0.29 0.47 -5.08
C GLU A 121 1.00 0.63 -4.26
N GLY A 122 0.88 0.88 -2.95
CA GLY A 122 2.04 1.04 -2.06
C GLY A 122 2.95 -0.18 -2.04
N THR A 123 2.45 -1.36 -2.39
CA THR A 123 3.25 -2.59 -2.50
C THR A 123 4.30 -2.51 -3.61
N PHE A 124 4.01 -1.82 -4.71
CA PHE A 124 4.98 -1.63 -5.79
C PHE A 124 6.17 -0.77 -5.35
N HIS A 125 5.89 0.28 -4.57
CA HIS A 125 6.94 1.13 -4.02
C HIS A 125 7.73 0.40 -2.92
N ALA A 126 7.06 -0.36 -2.04
CA ALA A 126 7.72 -1.18 -1.02
C ALA A 126 8.61 -2.26 -1.66
N ALA A 127 8.12 -2.95 -2.70
CA ALA A 127 8.89 -3.93 -3.45
C ALA A 127 10.10 -3.30 -4.16
N GLN A 128 9.95 -2.09 -4.73
CA GLN A 128 11.06 -1.39 -5.37
C GLN A 128 12.14 -1.00 -4.34
N LEU A 129 11.75 -0.49 -3.16
CA LEU A 129 12.70 -0.20 -2.08
C LEU A 129 13.46 -1.45 -1.61
N ALA A 130 12.76 -2.60 -1.54
CA ALA A 130 13.39 -3.87 -1.19
C ALA A 130 14.33 -4.38 -2.30
N ALA A 131 13.94 -4.28 -3.57
CA ALA A 131 14.75 -4.67 -4.70
C ALA A 131 16.02 -3.79 -4.88
N ASP A 132 15.95 -2.54 -4.44
CA ASP A 132 17.08 -1.60 -4.45
C ASP A 132 18.00 -1.76 -3.21
N GLY A 133 17.68 -2.69 -2.29
CA GLY A 133 18.44 -2.91 -1.06
C GLY A 133 18.32 -1.79 -0.02
N ALA A 134 17.31 -0.92 -0.16
CA ALA A 134 17.11 0.22 0.74
C ALA A 134 16.45 -0.17 2.07
N VAL A 135 15.83 -1.34 2.17
CA VAL A 135 15.18 -1.85 3.37
C VAL A 135 15.61 -3.27 3.69
N ALA A 136 15.53 -3.64 4.97
CA ALA A 136 15.86 -4.97 5.47
C ALA A 136 14.72 -5.98 5.30
N GLY A 137 13.51 -5.53 4.96
CA GLY A 137 12.35 -6.37 4.67
C GLY A 137 11.17 -5.58 4.15
N ALA A 138 10.23 -6.26 3.47
CA ALA A 138 9.03 -5.64 2.93
C ALA A 138 7.76 -6.46 3.24
N ALA A 139 6.67 -5.75 3.63
CA ALA A 139 5.34 -6.35 3.72
C ALA A 139 4.43 -5.79 2.60
N LEU A 140 3.83 -6.69 1.83
CA LEU A 140 3.05 -6.42 0.63
C LEU A 140 1.58 -6.80 0.88
N LEU A 141 0.76 -5.81 1.27
CA LEU A 141 -0.65 -6.02 1.60
C LEU A 141 -1.52 -5.78 0.37
N SER A 142 -2.26 -6.78 -0.10
CA SER A 142 -2.97 -6.78 -1.37
C SER A 142 -2.05 -6.39 -2.54
N GLY A 143 -0.87 -7.01 -2.60
CA GLY A 143 0.10 -6.84 -3.68
C GLY A 143 -0.21 -7.73 -4.87
N SER A 144 0.42 -7.45 -6.02
CA SER A 144 0.25 -8.22 -7.25
C SER A 144 1.59 -8.44 -7.96
N ALA A 145 1.73 -9.61 -8.59
CA ALA A 145 2.82 -9.94 -9.51
C ALA A 145 2.46 -9.65 -10.98
N GLN A 146 1.25 -9.15 -11.24
CA GLN A 146 0.78 -8.87 -12.59
C GLN A 146 0.99 -7.42 -12.99
N THR A 147 1.07 -7.16 -14.31
CA THR A 147 1.12 -5.79 -14.84
C THR A 147 -0.14 -5.00 -14.45
N GLY A 148 0.01 -3.70 -14.26
CA GLY A 148 -1.12 -2.83 -13.90
C GLY A 148 -2.29 -2.92 -14.87
N GLY A 149 -2.03 -3.10 -16.17
CA GLY A 149 -3.10 -3.33 -17.16
C GLY A 149 -3.91 -4.60 -16.90
N LYS A 150 -3.25 -5.69 -16.49
CA LYS A 150 -3.94 -6.96 -16.12
C LYS A 150 -4.75 -6.80 -14.84
N ILE A 151 -4.21 -6.09 -13.84
CA ILE A 151 -4.92 -5.77 -12.58
C ILE A 151 -6.19 -4.99 -12.87
N LEU A 152 -6.15 -3.93 -13.67
CA LEU A 152 -7.33 -3.16 -14.06
C LEU A 152 -8.37 -4.01 -14.81
N GLY A 153 -7.89 -4.93 -15.64
CA GLY A 153 -8.77 -5.90 -16.32
C GLY A 153 -9.46 -6.86 -15.34
N TRP A 154 -8.72 -7.36 -14.34
CA TRP A 154 -9.28 -8.16 -13.25
C TRP A 154 -10.35 -7.38 -12.47
N GLN A 155 -10.01 -6.20 -11.96
CA GLN A 155 -10.92 -5.33 -11.21
C GLN A 155 -12.21 -5.08 -12.00
N THR A 156 -12.10 -4.78 -13.29
CA THR A 156 -13.26 -4.53 -14.13
C THR A 156 -14.15 -5.75 -14.25
N ARG A 157 -13.59 -6.95 -14.44
CA ARG A 157 -14.37 -8.21 -14.47
C ARG A 157 -15.09 -8.45 -13.15
N GLN A 158 -14.39 -8.30 -12.02
CA GLN A 158 -14.98 -8.47 -10.69
C GLN A 158 -16.12 -7.47 -10.44
N LEU A 159 -15.97 -6.23 -10.85
CA LEU A 159 -17.00 -5.20 -10.69
C LEU A 159 -18.17 -5.38 -11.67
N ALA A 160 -17.91 -5.84 -12.88
CA ALA A 160 -18.94 -6.07 -13.90
C ALA A 160 -20.00 -7.09 -13.45
N THR A 161 -19.60 -8.15 -12.75
CA THR A 161 -20.51 -9.16 -12.19
C THR A 161 -21.42 -8.57 -11.10
N ARG A 162 -21.02 -7.47 -10.46
CA ARG A 162 -21.71 -6.80 -9.35
C ARG A 162 -22.52 -5.56 -9.78
N LEU A 163 -22.58 -5.27 -11.10
CA LEU A 163 -23.37 -4.14 -11.62
C LEU A 163 -24.86 -4.33 -11.40
N PRO A 164 -25.65 -3.28 -11.07
CA PRO A 164 -27.11 -3.32 -11.05
C PRO A 164 -27.67 -3.70 -12.42
N ALA A 165 -28.85 -4.30 -12.43
CA ALA A 165 -29.54 -4.65 -13.67
C ALA A 165 -29.76 -3.41 -14.60
N SER A 166 -30.07 -2.26 -14.00
CA SER A 166 -30.23 -0.99 -14.74
C SER A 166 -28.92 -0.56 -15.46
N ALA A 167 -27.77 -0.64 -14.77
CA ALA A 167 -26.49 -0.32 -15.38
C ALA A 167 -26.13 -1.29 -16.51
N ARG A 168 -26.40 -2.60 -16.32
CA ARG A 168 -26.21 -3.62 -17.37
C ARG A 168 -27.10 -3.36 -18.57
N LEU A 169 -28.35 -2.95 -18.35
CA LEU A 169 -29.29 -2.59 -19.44
C LEU A 169 -28.77 -1.37 -20.22
N ILE A 170 -28.33 -0.32 -19.52
CA ILE A 170 -27.77 0.89 -20.19
C ILE A 170 -26.56 0.50 -21.05
N LEU A 171 -25.63 -0.29 -20.54
CA LEU A 171 -24.48 -0.74 -21.32
C LEU A 171 -24.89 -1.55 -22.56
N ARG A 172 -25.90 -2.43 -22.43
CA ARG A 172 -26.47 -3.16 -23.59
C ARG A 172 -27.07 -2.21 -24.65
N LEU A 173 -27.83 -1.21 -24.22
CA LEU A 173 -28.38 -0.19 -25.12
C LEU A 173 -27.29 0.60 -25.85
N MET A 174 -26.16 0.85 -25.17
CA MET A 174 -24.97 1.45 -25.75
C MET A 174 -24.14 0.48 -26.60
N ARG A 175 -24.58 -0.76 -26.79
CA ARG A 175 -23.87 -1.85 -27.49
C ARG A 175 -22.44 -2.04 -27.00
N THR A 176 -22.25 -2.00 -25.67
CA THR A 176 -20.96 -2.19 -24.99
C THR A 176 -21.18 -2.95 -23.68
N ASP A 177 -20.07 -3.40 -23.10
CA ASP A 177 -20.02 -3.92 -21.73
C ASP A 177 -18.96 -3.16 -20.92
N ALA A 178 -18.90 -3.44 -19.61
CA ALA A 178 -17.98 -2.73 -18.71
C ALA A 178 -16.51 -2.97 -19.08
N VAL A 179 -16.16 -4.14 -19.59
CA VAL A 179 -14.79 -4.48 -19.99
C VAL A 179 -14.38 -3.72 -21.24
N GLN A 180 -15.25 -3.69 -22.25
CA GLN A 180 -15.00 -2.93 -23.48
C GLN A 180 -14.92 -1.43 -23.20
N ALA A 181 -15.82 -0.89 -22.36
CA ALA A 181 -15.80 0.52 -21.99
C ALA A 181 -14.49 0.89 -21.26
N GLN A 182 -14.05 0.05 -20.32
CA GLN A 182 -12.78 0.23 -19.62
C GLN A 182 -11.58 0.16 -20.58
N ARG A 183 -11.57 -0.80 -21.50
CA ARG A 183 -10.49 -0.93 -22.50
C ARG A 183 -10.41 0.32 -23.37
N LYS A 184 -11.53 0.83 -23.89
CA LYS A 184 -11.55 2.08 -24.65
C LYS A 184 -10.99 3.26 -23.83
N ASN A 185 -11.30 3.34 -22.53
CA ASN A 185 -10.77 4.38 -21.67
C ASN A 185 -9.25 4.24 -21.49
N GLN A 186 -8.75 3.01 -21.29
CA GLN A 186 -7.31 2.73 -21.23
C GLN A 186 -6.61 3.12 -22.54
N ASP A 187 -7.15 2.73 -23.69
CA ASP A 187 -6.57 3.07 -24.99
C ASP A 187 -6.50 4.60 -25.19
N ARG A 188 -7.54 5.34 -24.80
CA ARG A 188 -7.54 6.81 -24.83
C ARG A 188 -6.47 7.42 -23.92
N ILE A 189 -6.32 6.89 -22.70
CA ILE A 189 -5.29 7.33 -21.74
C ILE A 189 -3.89 7.05 -22.31
N MET A 190 -3.69 5.85 -22.87
CA MET A 190 -2.41 5.42 -23.41
C MET A 190 -2.00 6.20 -24.67
N ALA A 191 -2.96 6.65 -25.47
CA ALA A 191 -2.73 7.47 -26.66
C ALA A 191 -2.49 8.96 -26.35
N SER A 192 -2.76 9.40 -25.09
CA SER A 192 -2.59 10.81 -24.70
C SER A 192 -1.23 11.06 -24.06
N SER A 193 -0.65 12.23 -24.32
CA SER A 193 0.51 12.76 -23.59
C SER A 193 0.14 13.66 -22.41
N ALA A 194 -1.15 14.05 -22.28
CA ALA A 194 -1.60 14.95 -21.22
C ALA A 194 -1.51 14.26 -19.84
N ASP A 195 -1.07 14.99 -18.83
CA ASP A 195 -1.02 14.48 -17.44
C ASP A 195 -2.41 14.33 -16.83
N VAL A 196 -3.36 15.17 -17.27
CA VAL A 196 -4.73 15.20 -16.77
C VAL A 196 -5.71 15.06 -17.94
N MET A 197 -6.68 14.18 -17.77
CA MET A 197 -7.78 13.98 -18.73
C MET A 197 -9.14 14.07 -18.05
N ARG A 198 -10.19 14.22 -18.86
CA ARG A 198 -11.58 14.01 -18.42
C ARG A 198 -12.12 12.75 -19.07
N ILE A 199 -12.58 11.81 -18.25
CA ILE A 199 -13.25 10.58 -18.67
C ILE A 199 -14.63 10.56 -18.03
N GLN A 200 -15.66 10.51 -18.85
CA GLN A 200 -17.07 10.58 -18.41
C GLN A 200 -17.33 11.80 -17.47
N GLY A 201 -16.73 12.96 -17.80
CA GLY A 201 -16.86 14.18 -17.03
C GLY A 201 -15.98 14.27 -15.77
N GLN A 202 -15.36 13.17 -15.33
CA GLN A 202 -14.49 13.15 -14.14
C GLN A 202 -13.03 13.44 -14.50
N ARG A 203 -12.36 14.21 -13.64
CA ARG A 203 -10.92 14.46 -13.72
C ARG A 203 -10.15 13.19 -13.38
N VAL A 204 -9.17 12.85 -14.23
CA VAL A 204 -8.35 11.64 -14.10
C VAL A 204 -6.89 12.03 -14.21
N ASN A 205 -6.04 11.51 -13.33
CA ASN A 205 -4.59 11.57 -13.44
C ASN A 205 -4.13 10.58 -14.52
N ALA A 206 -4.06 11.05 -15.77
CA ALA A 206 -3.73 10.20 -16.91
C ALA A 206 -2.26 9.78 -16.92
N ARG A 207 -1.33 10.61 -16.38
CA ARG A 207 0.07 10.28 -16.21
C ARG A 207 0.20 9.03 -15.32
N TRP A 208 -0.35 9.06 -14.12
CA TRP A 208 -0.33 7.93 -13.22
C TRP A 208 -0.94 6.66 -13.84
N PHE A 209 -2.07 6.79 -14.56
CA PHE A 209 -2.70 5.64 -15.22
C PHE A 209 -1.80 5.03 -16.30
N ARG A 210 -1.11 5.85 -17.10
CA ARG A 210 -0.15 5.34 -18.10
C ARG A 210 1.00 4.61 -17.46
N ASP A 211 1.58 5.19 -16.40
CA ASP A 211 2.66 4.58 -15.64
C ASP A 211 2.21 3.25 -15.04
N PHE A 212 1.04 3.24 -14.38
CA PHE A 212 0.47 2.05 -13.75
C PHE A 212 0.15 0.95 -14.77
N ILE A 213 -0.49 1.26 -15.90
CA ILE A 213 -0.83 0.28 -16.94
C ILE A 213 0.43 -0.43 -17.47
N ARG A 214 1.53 0.31 -17.63
CA ARG A 214 2.81 -0.20 -18.14
C ARG A 214 3.64 -0.90 -17.07
N TYR A 215 3.39 -0.62 -15.81
CA TYR A 215 4.20 -1.15 -14.73
C TYR A 215 4.12 -2.67 -14.67
N ASP A 216 5.29 -3.31 -14.71
CA ASP A 216 5.46 -4.75 -14.52
C ASP A 216 6.24 -4.99 -13.22
N PRO A 217 5.62 -5.54 -12.18
CA PRO A 217 6.29 -5.80 -10.92
C PRO A 217 7.22 -7.03 -10.97
N ALA A 218 7.05 -7.94 -11.93
CA ALA A 218 7.77 -9.21 -11.93
C ALA A 218 9.31 -9.05 -11.95
N PRO A 219 9.91 -8.18 -12.79
CA PRO A 219 11.35 -7.93 -12.74
C PRO A 219 11.84 -7.30 -11.43
N VAL A 220 11.00 -6.54 -10.75
CA VAL A 220 11.32 -5.93 -9.44
C VAL A 220 11.31 -7.01 -8.36
N LEU A 221 10.23 -7.80 -8.28
CA LEU A 221 10.08 -8.91 -7.32
C LEU A 221 11.23 -9.91 -7.43
N ALA A 222 11.66 -10.24 -8.65
CA ALA A 222 12.76 -11.16 -8.91
C ALA A 222 14.15 -10.67 -8.45
N ARG A 223 14.29 -9.41 -8.02
CA ARG A 223 15.52 -8.85 -7.46
C ARG A 223 15.53 -8.80 -5.93
N ILE A 224 14.38 -9.06 -5.28
CA ILE A 224 14.27 -8.97 -3.82
C ILE A 224 14.94 -10.17 -3.18
N THR A 225 15.93 -9.90 -2.31
CA THR A 225 16.68 -10.92 -1.56
C THR A 225 16.46 -10.82 -0.04
N VAL A 226 15.76 -9.78 0.42
CA VAL A 226 15.38 -9.60 1.83
C VAL A 226 14.07 -10.32 2.15
N PRO A 227 13.74 -10.56 3.44
CA PRO A 227 12.46 -11.15 3.83
C PRO A 227 11.26 -10.37 3.31
N VAL A 228 10.28 -11.10 2.76
CA VAL A 228 9.01 -10.54 2.28
C VAL A 228 7.83 -11.26 2.95
N LEU A 229 6.90 -10.47 3.48
CA LEU A 229 5.57 -10.91 3.88
C LEU A 229 4.56 -10.45 2.83
N ALA A 230 3.73 -11.35 2.29
CA ALA A 230 2.62 -11.01 1.41
C ALA A 230 1.29 -11.44 2.03
N ILE A 231 0.33 -10.50 2.16
CA ILE A 231 -1.01 -10.79 2.70
C ILE A 231 -2.05 -10.27 1.72
N THR A 232 -2.99 -11.12 1.32
CA THR A 232 -4.13 -10.73 0.47
C THR A 232 -5.42 -11.35 1.00
N GLY A 233 -6.53 -10.65 0.81
CA GLY A 233 -7.84 -11.17 1.20
C GLY A 233 -8.41 -12.14 0.18
N GLY A 234 -9.02 -13.24 0.63
CA GLY A 234 -9.75 -14.18 -0.21
C GLY A 234 -10.97 -13.53 -0.89
N GLN A 235 -11.50 -12.44 -0.32
CA GLN A 235 -12.60 -11.62 -0.86
C GLN A 235 -12.11 -10.34 -1.55
N ASP A 236 -10.81 -10.23 -1.85
CA ASP A 236 -10.29 -9.09 -2.55
C ASP A 236 -10.76 -9.07 -4.02
N VAL A 237 -11.47 -8.00 -4.39
CA VAL A 237 -11.98 -7.80 -5.76
C VAL A 237 -11.10 -6.85 -6.58
N GLN A 238 -10.05 -6.32 -5.99
CA GLN A 238 -9.12 -5.39 -6.63
C GLN A 238 -7.81 -6.07 -7.03
N VAL A 239 -7.39 -7.09 -6.28
CA VAL A 239 -6.18 -7.88 -6.56
C VAL A 239 -6.54 -9.36 -6.49
N PRO A 240 -6.08 -10.20 -7.44
CA PRO A 240 -6.29 -11.64 -7.37
C PRO A 240 -5.63 -12.22 -6.10
N PRO A 241 -6.35 -12.97 -5.26
CA PRO A 241 -5.75 -13.58 -4.07
C PRO A 241 -4.55 -14.49 -4.39
N GLN A 242 -4.58 -15.17 -5.54
CA GLN A 242 -3.52 -16.07 -6.01
C GLN A 242 -2.20 -15.34 -6.35
N ASP A 243 -2.21 -14.01 -6.42
CA ASP A 243 -0.99 -13.24 -6.65
C ASP A 243 -0.02 -13.33 -5.45
N VAL A 244 -0.47 -13.76 -4.27
CA VAL A 244 0.43 -14.10 -3.14
C VAL A 244 1.41 -15.19 -3.55
N ASP A 245 0.94 -16.28 -4.14
CA ASP A 245 1.79 -17.39 -4.61
C ASP A 245 2.70 -16.93 -5.75
N ALA A 246 2.17 -16.11 -6.66
CA ALA A 246 2.96 -15.57 -7.78
C ALA A 246 4.08 -14.63 -7.31
N ILE A 247 3.87 -13.84 -6.25
CA ILE A 247 4.91 -13.03 -5.60
C ILE A 247 5.97 -13.95 -5.01
N GLY A 248 5.56 -14.98 -4.25
CA GLY A 248 6.47 -15.95 -3.64
C GLY A 248 7.34 -16.69 -4.64
N ALA A 249 6.79 -17.02 -5.81
CA ALA A 249 7.54 -17.68 -6.89
C ALA A 249 8.63 -16.78 -7.51
N LEU A 250 8.53 -15.46 -7.38
CA LEU A 250 9.49 -14.51 -7.98
C LEU A 250 10.54 -14.04 -6.97
N VAL A 251 10.19 -13.86 -5.69
CA VAL A 251 11.09 -13.35 -4.64
C VAL A 251 12.19 -14.39 -4.36
N LYS A 252 13.44 -13.92 -4.25
CA LYS A 252 14.61 -14.76 -3.96
C LYS A 252 14.95 -14.86 -2.48
N GLY A 253 14.47 -13.91 -1.68
CA GLY A 253 14.65 -13.89 -0.23
C GLY A 253 13.65 -14.79 0.50
N PRO A 254 13.75 -14.87 1.84
CA PRO A 254 12.72 -15.54 2.65
C PRO A 254 11.33 -14.98 2.36
N PHE A 255 10.36 -15.86 2.16
CA PHE A 255 9.00 -15.47 1.80
C PHE A 255 7.97 -16.10 2.73
N GLU A 256 7.03 -15.30 3.19
CA GLU A 256 5.86 -15.71 3.95
C GLU A 256 4.61 -15.16 3.26
N GLY A 257 3.66 -16.01 2.88
CA GLY A 257 2.46 -15.64 2.13
C GLY A 257 1.18 -16.09 2.82
N HIS A 258 0.18 -15.20 2.91
CA HIS A 258 -1.12 -15.50 3.51
C HIS A 258 -2.28 -15.03 2.64
N ILE A 259 -3.25 -15.93 2.41
CA ILE A 259 -4.55 -15.60 1.86
C ILE A 259 -5.57 -15.72 3.00
N VAL A 260 -6.03 -14.60 3.55
CA VAL A 260 -7.02 -14.57 4.63
C VAL A 260 -8.43 -14.67 4.04
N GLY A 261 -9.14 -15.74 4.31
CA GLY A 261 -10.30 -16.21 3.54
C GLY A 261 -11.44 -15.20 3.36
N ASP A 262 -11.88 -14.54 4.42
CA ASP A 262 -12.98 -13.57 4.43
C ASP A 262 -12.55 -12.10 4.31
N LEU A 263 -11.26 -11.85 4.16
CA LEU A 263 -10.69 -10.52 4.12
C LEU A 263 -10.93 -9.84 2.76
N SER A 264 -11.34 -8.57 2.81
CA SER A 264 -11.48 -7.71 1.64
C SER A 264 -10.21 -6.89 1.37
N HIS A 265 -10.20 -6.16 0.24
CA HIS A 265 -9.12 -5.22 -0.10
C HIS A 265 -8.85 -4.14 0.98
N LEU A 266 -9.85 -3.84 1.82
CA LEU A 266 -9.70 -2.87 2.91
C LEU A 266 -9.12 -3.47 4.19
N MET A 267 -8.51 -4.65 4.13
CA MET A 267 -7.97 -5.36 5.29
C MET A 267 -9.01 -5.58 6.40
N ARG A 268 -10.25 -5.83 6.02
CA ARG A 268 -11.40 -6.07 6.90
C ARG A 268 -12.23 -7.26 6.41
N PRO A 269 -12.87 -7.98 7.31
CA PRO A 269 -13.81 -9.03 6.91
C PRO A 269 -14.92 -8.48 6.01
N ASP A 270 -15.20 -9.19 4.93
CA ASP A 270 -16.31 -8.93 3.99
C ASP A 270 -16.89 -10.27 3.51
N PRO A 271 -17.50 -11.08 4.41
CA PRO A 271 -17.95 -12.43 4.11
C PRO A 271 -18.99 -12.46 2.96
N ASP A 272 -19.72 -11.37 2.77
CA ASP A 272 -20.72 -11.22 1.71
C ASP A 272 -20.11 -10.87 0.34
N SER A 273 -18.78 -10.70 0.24
CA SER A 273 -18.07 -10.26 -0.97
C SER A 273 -18.69 -9.02 -1.62
N ALA A 274 -19.17 -8.08 -0.81
CA ALA A 274 -19.90 -6.91 -1.29
C ALA A 274 -19.03 -5.96 -2.12
N GLY A 275 -17.68 -6.09 -2.00
CA GLY A 275 -16.72 -5.27 -2.69
C GLY A 275 -16.92 -3.77 -2.41
N PRO A 276 -16.69 -2.87 -3.40
CA PRO A 276 -16.77 -1.42 -3.16
C PRO A 276 -18.13 -0.91 -2.65
N ARG A 277 -19.21 -1.63 -2.89
CA ARG A 277 -20.53 -1.28 -2.34
C ARG A 277 -20.62 -1.52 -0.84
N GLY A 278 -19.92 -2.52 -0.34
CA GLY A 278 -19.83 -2.86 1.08
C GLY A 278 -18.85 -1.97 1.85
N TYR A 279 -17.95 -1.24 1.19
CA TYR A 279 -16.87 -0.52 1.86
C TYR A 279 -17.33 0.45 2.95
N ARG A 280 -18.46 1.16 2.74
CA ARG A 280 -19.02 2.04 3.77
C ARG A 280 -19.46 1.30 5.05
N ARG A 281 -19.90 0.05 4.91
CA ARG A 281 -20.26 -0.82 6.04
C ARG A 281 -18.98 -1.40 6.65
N SER A 282 -18.09 -1.91 5.80
CA SER A 282 -16.84 -2.54 6.21
C SER A 282 -15.94 -1.61 7.03
N VAL A 283 -15.81 -0.32 6.66
CA VAL A 283 -14.97 0.65 7.41
C VAL A 283 -15.46 0.97 8.83
N ARG A 284 -16.66 0.52 9.21
CA ARG A 284 -17.14 0.61 10.60
C ARG A 284 -16.54 -0.48 11.49
N GLN A 285 -16.02 -1.55 10.90
CA GLN A 285 -15.29 -2.60 11.60
C GLN A 285 -13.82 -2.19 11.72
N PRO A 286 -13.07 -2.68 12.71
CA PRO A 286 -11.63 -2.47 12.78
C PRO A 286 -10.91 -3.16 11.61
N VAL A 287 -9.67 -2.78 11.34
CA VAL A 287 -8.75 -3.58 10.52
C VAL A 287 -8.60 -4.95 11.17
N SER A 288 -8.53 -6.01 10.38
CA SER A 288 -8.47 -7.39 10.88
C SER A 288 -7.35 -7.57 11.90
N PRO A 289 -7.65 -8.00 13.13
CA PRO A 289 -6.63 -8.32 14.13
C PRO A 289 -5.64 -9.39 13.64
N GLU A 290 -6.11 -10.35 12.84
CA GLU A 290 -5.28 -11.38 12.22
C GLU A 290 -4.21 -10.77 11.32
N VAL A 291 -4.57 -9.83 10.44
CA VAL A 291 -3.61 -9.12 9.59
C VAL A 291 -2.57 -8.37 10.43
N LEU A 292 -3.02 -7.67 11.47
CA LEU A 292 -2.11 -6.95 12.37
C LEU A 292 -1.17 -7.90 13.10
N ALA A 293 -1.67 -9.07 13.57
CA ALA A 293 -0.88 -10.10 14.22
C ALA A 293 0.15 -10.74 13.26
N LEU A 294 -0.23 -11.01 12.00
CA LEU A 294 0.69 -11.51 11.00
C LEU A 294 1.83 -10.52 10.74
N ILE A 295 1.55 -9.23 10.61
CA ILE A 295 2.58 -8.19 10.41
C ILE A 295 3.52 -8.12 11.62
N THR A 296 2.98 -8.01 12.84
CA THR A 296 3.81 -7.87 14.05
C THR A 296 4.57 -9.16 14.37
N GLY A 297 3.99 -10.32 14.14
CA GLY A 297 4.63 -11.62 14.27
C GLY A 297 5.79 -11.81 13.30
N TRP A 298 5.62 -11.41 12.02
CA TRP A 298 6.68 -11.43 11.03
C TRP A 298 7.84 -10.50 11.41
N VAL A 299 7.55 -9.31 11.93
CA VAL A 299 8.60 -8.39 12.43
C VAL A 299 9.33 -9.03 13.62
N ALA A 300 8.61 -9.58 14.57
CA ALA A 300 9.20 -10.21 15.75
C ALA A 300 10.10 -11.41 15.39
N SER A 301 9.68 -12.25 14.43
CA SER A 301 10.43 -13.43 14.00
C SER A 301 11.77 -13.09 13.34
N HIS A 302 11.85 -11.96 12.61
CA HIS A 302 13.06 -11.58 11.88
C HIS A 302 13.96 -10.60 12.65
N TRP A 303 13.42 -9.75 13.52
CA TRP A 303 14.18 -8.69 14.19
C TRP A 303 14.03 -8.66 15.72
N GLY A 304 13.08 -9.40 16.31
CA GLY A 304 12.78 -9.37 17.74
C GLY A 304 13.92 -9.84 18.66
N HIS A 305 14.81 -10.70 18.16
CA HIS A 305 15.91 -11.28 18.98
C HIS A 305 17.07 -10.32 19.28
N ARG A 306 17.13 -9.14 18.66
CA ARG A 306 18.21 -8.17 18.92
C ARG A 306 18.11 -7.45 20.27
N ALA A 307 16.92 -7.41 20.88
CA ALA A 307 16.73 -6.78 22.19
C ALA A 307 17.40 -7.58 23.33
N THR A 308 17.45 -8.91 23.25
CA THR A 308 18.05 -9.78 24.29
C THR A 308 19.58 -9.78 24.27
N ALA A 309 20.19 -9.54 23.11
CA ALA A 309 21.66 -9.54 22.98
C ALA A 309 22.30 -8.24 23.52
N ARG A 310 21.60 -7.10 23.51
CA ARG A 310 22.12 -5.84 24.11
C ARG A 310 21.99 -5.79 25.62
N GLY A 311 21.05 -6.54 26.21
CA GLY A 311 20.86 -6.65 27.67
C GLY A 311 21.86 -7.58 28.35
N ALA A 312 22.42 -8.57 27.63
CA ALA A 312 23.35 -9.55 28.20
C ALA A 312 24.83 -9.06 28.24
N GLY A 313 25.15 -7.99 27.50
CA GLY A 313 26.51 -7.42 27.44
C GLY A 313 26.83 -6.36 28.50
N ALA A 314 25.86 -5.91 29.31
CA ALA A 314 26.04 -4.76 30.22
C ALA A 314 26.23 -5.15 31.70
N VAL A 315 26.42 -6.41 32.04
CA VAL A 315 26.49 -6.88 33.48
C VAL A 315 27.88 -7.35 33.91
N ASP A 316 28.92 -7.30 33.08
CA ASP A 316 30.22 -7.91 33.44
C ASP A 316 31.43 -6.97 33.50
N GLU A 317 31.27 -5.67 33.85
CA GLU A 317 32.39 -4.74 34.11
C GLU A 317 32.27 -3.96 35.44
N ALA A 318 31.66 -4.50 36.49
CA ALA A 318 31.67 -3.89 37.82
C ALA A 318 32.07 -4.92 38.88
N GLY A 319 33.28 -5.48 38.75
CA GLY A 319 33.76 -6.44 39.75
C GLY A 319 35.22 -6.85 39.57
N ARG A 320 36.17 -5.86 39.66
CA ARG A 320 37.54 -6.09 40.10
C ARG A 320 38.18 -4.81 40.62
#